data_9ef7fc096b7eb4b1c3f0f9199afc1170
#
_entry.id   9ef7fc096b7eb4b1c3f0f9199afc1170
#
_cell.length_a   1.000
_cell.length_b   1.000
_cell.length_c   1.000
_cell.angle_alpha   90.00
_cell.angle_beta   90.00
_cell.angle_gamma   90.00
#
_symmetry.space_group_name_H-M   'P 1'
#
loop_
_entity.id
_entity.type
_entity.pdbx_description
1 polymer ?
#
loop_
_entity_poly.entity_id
_entity_poly.type
_entity_poly.pdbx_seq_one_letter_code
_entity_poly.pdbx_strand_id
1 'polypeptide(L)'
;MFFALYQKELGRFLSSYMAVLNAGIGVIFLCVFSICFLFNSVGQIGNSAGIENINEYLSNLAPVFISSMLSLSCPAASSISLEGKNIWILKSSPVEVKMILNAKIAVNLTLHLIGYMISVSVFMLKLDMNPIQVMNLVIVPICYSLFITVIGIALNKKYPNYDWDSEMIVVKQSLPVIVTGIIGMIALITPLLLNWLFNIPIIFVLQVVSVVLLIITMGVYLTISKKNFI
;
A
#
# COMPACT_ATOMS: atom_id res chain seq x y z
N MET A 1 -2.70 25.94 -0.96
CA MET A 1 -2.61 25.30 -2.28
C MET A 1 -2.53 23.77 -2.21
N PHE A 2 -1.60 23.16 -1.48
CA PHE A 2 -1.51 21.70 -1.30
C PHE A 2 -2.84 21.07 -0.82
N PHE A 3 -3.46 21.64 0.22
CA PHE A 3 -4.71 21.11 0.79
C PHE A 3 -5.88 21.11 -0.23
N ALA A 4 -5.97 22.15 -1.07
CA ALA A 4 -6.99 22.20 -2.12
C ALA A 4 -6.78 21.10 -3.18
N LEU A 5 -5.52 20.83 -3.56
CA LEU A 5 -5.18 19.70 -4.45
C LEU A 5 -5.52 18.37 -3.80
N TYR A 6 -5.17 18.20 -2.54
CA TYR A 6 -5.49 16.98 -1.79
C TYR A 6 -7.01 16.75 -1.72
N GLN A 7 -7.81 17.76 -1.39
CA GLN A 7 -9.28 17.66 -1.36
C GLN A 7 -9.85 17.33 -2.74
N LYS A 8 -9.34 17.96 -3.80
CA LYS A 8 -9.73 17.65 -5.19
C LYS A 8 -9.46 16.16 -5.51
N GLU A 9 -8.26 15.67 -5.20
CA GLU A 9 -7.86 14.29 -5.50
C GLU A 9 -8.66 13.28 -4.66
N LEU A 10 -8.86 13.58 -3.37
CA LEU A 10 -9.68 12.74 -2.49
C LEU A 10 -11.14 12.71 -2.94
N GLY A 11 -11.72 13.87 -3.27
CA GLY A 11 -13.09 13.97 -3.78
C GLY A 11 -13.27 13.18 -5.07
N ARG A 12 -12.30 13.27 -6.00
CA ARG A 12 -12.33 12.51 -7.25
C ARG A 12 -12.23 11.00 -7.00
N PHE A 13 -11.35 10.56 -6.11
CA PHE A 13 -11.24 9.14 -5.76
C PHE A 13 -12.56 8.63 -5.17
N LEU A 14 -13.15 9.35 -4.23
CA LEU A 14 -14.40 8.94 -3.57
C LEU A 14 -15.61 9.00 -4.49
N SER A 15 -15.62 9.88 -5.50
CA SER A 15 -16.71 9.97 -6.49
C SER A 15 -16.64 8.86 -7.55
N SER A 16 -15.48 8.23 -7.73
CA SER A 16 -15.31 7.12 -8.65
C SER A 16 -15.58 5.79 -7.97
N TYR A 17 -16.77 5.23 -8.18
CA TYR A 17 -17.13 3.90 -7.71
C TYR A 17 -16.08 2.83 -8.11
N MET A 18 -15.58 2.88 -9.35
CA MET A 18 -14.59 1.94 -9.83
C MET A 18 -13.24 2.10 -9.12
N ALA A 19 -12.82 3.32 -8.85
CA ALA A 19 -11.57 3.57 -8.12
C ALA A 19 -11.66 3.06 -6.66
N VAL A 20 -12.77 3.34 -5.98
CA VAL A 20 -12.98 2.91 -4.58
C VAL A 20 -13.00 1.39 -4.48
N LEU A 21 -13.78 0.70 -5.33
CA LEU A 21 -13.89 -0.76 -5.26
C LEU A 21 -12.63 -1.49 -5.70
N ASN A 22 -11.96 -1.05 -6.77
CA ASN A 22 -10.80 -1.79 -7.27
C ASN A 22 -9.50 -1.38 -6.59
N ALA A 23 -9.24 -0.08 -6.45
CA ALA A 23 -8.00 0.39 -5.84
C ALA A 23 -8.06 0.43 -4.30
N GLY A 24 -9.24 0.43 -3.70
CA GLY A 24 -9.43 0.38 -2.24
C GLY A 24 -9.65 -1.02 -1.67
N ILE A 25 -9.76 -2.06 -2.51
CA ILE A 25 -10.18 -3.41 -2.09
C ILE A 25 -9.30 -4.00 -0.98
N GLY A 26 -7.99 -3.81 -1.03
CA GLY A 26 -7.06 -4.31 -0.02
C GLY A 26 -7.32 -3.70 1.37
N VAL A 27 -7.57 -2.39 1.44
CA VAL A 27 -7.91 -1.70 2.70
C VAL A 27 -9.25 -2.18 3.24
N ILE A 28 -10.25 -2.39 2.36
CA ILE A 28 -11.57 -2.90 2.76
C ILE A 28 -11.43 -4.29 3.36
N PHE A 29 -10.74 -5.20 2.67
CA PHE A 29 -10.48 -6.55 3.19
C PHE A 29 -9.72 -6.53 4.51
N LEU A 30 -8.73 -5.65 4.64
CA LEU A 30 -7.95 -5.50 5.87
C LEU A 30 -8.85 -5.09 7.04
N CYS A 31 -9.75 -4.13 6.85
CA CYS A 31 -10.69 -3.70 7.88
C CYS A 31 -11.66 -4.82 8.27
N VAL A 32 -12.26 -5.48 7.27
CA VAL A 32 -13.21 -6.58 7.51
C VAL A 32 -12.53 -7.74 8.23
N PHE A 33 -11.35 -8.14 7.77
CA PHE A 33 -10.59 -9.21 8.42
C PHE A 33 -10.23 -8.86 9.87
N SER A 34 -9.77 -7.63 10.12
CA SER A 34 -9.42 -7.18 11.47
C SER A 34 -10.63 -7.18 12.40
N ILE A 35 -11.79 -6.75 11.92
CA ILE A 35 -13.05 -6.80 12.70
C ILE A 35 -13.44 -8.25 12.97
N CYS A 36 -13.41 -9.14 11.97
CA CYS A 36 -13.70 -10.55 12.16
C CYS A 36 -12.72 -11.20 13.15
N PHE A 37 -11.44 -10.84 13.09
CA PHE A 37 -10.42 -11.36 14.00
C PHE A 37 -10.66 -10.94 15.46
N LEU A 38 -11.27 -9.76 15.70
CA LEU A 38 -11.68 -9.33 17.05
C LEU A 38 -12.66 -10.31 17.73
N PHE A 39 -13.59 -10.87 16.97
CA PHE A 39 -14.63 -11.75 17.53
C PHE A 39 -14.19 -13.21 17.68
N ASN A 40 -13.10 -13.62 17.05
CA ASN A 40 -12.60 -14.98 17.15
C ASN A 40 -11.52 -15.10 18.24
N SER A 41 -11.47 -16.21 18.97
CA SER A 41 -10.38 -16.48 19.92
C SER A 41 -9.17 -17.07 19.19
N VAL A 42 -7.96 -16.62 19.54
CA VAL A 42 -6.69 -17.11 18.96
C VAL A 42 -6.53 -18.61 19.21
N GLY A 43 -6.93 -19.10 20.39
CA GLY A 43 -6.89 -20.54 20.72
C GLY A 43 -7.81 -21.41 19.86
N GLN A 44 -9.01 -20.92 19.49
CA GLN A 44 -9.89 -21.65 18.57
C GLN A 44 -9.29 -21.77 17.18
N ILE A 45 -8.64 -20.70 16.71
CA ILE A 45 -7.94 -20.71 15.41
C ILE A 45 -6.78 -21.71 15.45
N GLY A 46 -6.00 -21.76 16.53
CA GLY A 46 -4.92 -22.70 16.73
C GLY A 46 -5.40 -24.17 16.71
N ASN A 47 -6.44 -24.46 17.47
CA ASN A 47 -7.02 -25.79 17.55
C ASN A 47 -7.58 -26.26 16.19
N SER A 48 -8.25 -25.39 15.44
CA SER A 48 -8.78 -25.73 14.11
C SER A 48 -7.68 -25.88 13.05
N ALA A 49 -6.56 -25.17 13.20
CA ALA A 49 -5.41 -25.25 12.30
C ALA A 49 -4.39 -26.34 12.68
N GLY A 50 -4.48 -26.95 13.87
CA GLY A 50 -3.52 -27.93 14.37
C GLY A 50 -2.13 -27.35 14.69
N ILE A 51 -2.05 -26.05 15.03
CA ILE A 51 -0.79 -25.32 15.29
C ILE A 51 -0.67 -25.05 16.80
N GLU A 52 0.31 -25.69 17.46
CA GLU A 52 0.50 -25.57 18.90
C GLU A 52 0.87 -24.12 19.34
N ASN A 53 1.74 -23.42 18.61
CA ASN A 53 2.22 -22.07 18.94
C ASN A 53 1.59 -21.01 18.04
N ILE A 54 0.27 -21.05 17.86
CA ILE A 54 -0.45 -20.16 16.93
C ILE A 54 -0.23 -18.67 17.22
N ASN A 55 -0.11 -18.28 18.50
CA ASN A 55 0.09 -16.88 18.86
C ASN A 55 1.42 -16.34 18.33
N GLU A 56 2.52 -17.07 18.51
CA GLU A 56 3.83 -16.67 18.00
C GLU A 56 3.85 -16.63 16.46
N TYR A 57 3.24 -17.63 15.84
CA TYR A 57 3.14 -17.71 14.37
C TYR A 57 2.37 -16.53 13.80
N LEU A 58 1.20 -16.20 14.36
CA LEU A 58 0.41 -15.04 13.94
C LEU A 58 1.13 -13.73 14.20
N SER A 59 1.80 -13.58 15.35
CA SER A 59 2.56 -12.37 15.69
C SER A 59 3.70 -12.10 14.70
N ASN A 60 4.35 -13.14 14.20
CA ASN A 60 5.43 -13.02 13.23
C ASN A 60 4.92 -12.74 11.80
N LEU A 61 3.74 -13.23 11.44
CA LEU A 61 3.16 -13.03 10.11
C LEU A 61 2.24 -11.81 9.99
N ALA A 62 1.73 -11.27 11.11
CA ALA A 62 0.84 -10.11 11.09
C ALA A 62 1.40 -8.90 10.32
N PRO A 63 2.69 -8.52 10.44
CA PRO A 63 3.27 -7.43 9.65
C PRO A 63 3.20 -7.70 8.15
N VAL A 64 3.48 -8.95 7.72
CA VAL A 64 3.42 -9.35 6.31
C VAL A 64 1.99 -9.32 5.80
N PHE A 65 1.04 -9.81 6.59
CA PHE A 65 -0.38 -9.80 6.24
C PHE A 65 -0.91 -8.38 6.03
N ILE A 66 -0.66 -7.46 6.98
CA ILE A 66 -1.07 -6.06 6.84
C ILE A 66 -0.42 -5.44 5.61
N SER A 67 0.89 -5.63 5.42
CA SER A 67 1.62 -5.13 4.27
C SER A 67 1.08 -5.64 2.94
N SER A 68 0.65 -6.92 2.89
CA SER A 68 0.07 -7.52 1.69
C SER A 68 -1.24 -6.86 1.30
N MET A 69 -2.13 -6.63 2.26
CA MET A 69 -3.42 -5.99 2.02
C MET A 69 -3.27 -4.52 1.59
N LEU A 70 -2.33 -3.79 2.22
CA LEU A 70 -2.01 -2.43 1.80
C LEU A 70 -1.40 -2.39 0.38
N SER A 71 -0.55 -3.37 0.03
CA SER A 71 0.07 -3.44 -1.30
C SER A 71 -0.92 -3.77 -2.42
N LEU A 72 -2.03 -4.47 -2.10
CA LEU A 72 -3.13 -4.70 -3.03
C LEU A 72 -3.97 -3.45 -3.30
N SER A 73 -3.82 -2.41 -2.48
CA SER A 73 -4.60 -1.18 -2.55
C SER A 73 -3.68 -0.03 -2.95
N CYS A 74 -3.59 0.30 -4.23
CA CYS A 74 -2.72 1.38 -4.71
C CYS A 74 -3.44 2.34 -5.67
N PRO A 75 -4.33 3.23 -5.17
CA PRO A 75 -4.94 4.30 -5.97
C PRO A 75 -3.93 5.18 -6.70
N ALA A 76 -2.72 5.38 -6.13
CA ALA A 76 -1.66 6.17 -6.75
C ALA A 76 -1.23 5.64 -8.13
N ALA A 77 -1.32 4.33 -8.36
CA ALA A 77 -0.92 3.70 -9.62
C ALA A 77 -1.81 4.06 -10.82
N SER A 78 -3.02 4.59 -10.59
CA SER A 78 -3.93 5.05 -11.63
C SER A 78 -4.24 6.55 -11.58
N SER A 79 -3.82 7.24 -10.53
CA SER A 79 -4.26 8.60 -10.19
C SER A 79 -3.94 9.68 -11.22
N ILE A 80 -2.84 9.55 -11.98
CA ILE A 80 -2.48 10.47 -13.06
C ILE A 80 -3.30 10.16 -14.32
N SER A 81 -3.41 8.90 -14.67
CA SER A 81 -4.19 8.45 -15.83
C SER A 81 -5.69 8.76 -15.69
N LEU A 82 -6.23 8.75 -14.47
CA LEU A 82 -7.61 9.13 -14.19
C LEU A 82 -7.92 10.62 -14.49
N GLU A 83 -6.91 11.50 -14.66
CA GLU A 83 -7.15 12.85 -15.18
C GLU A 83 -7.71 12.81 -16.61
N GLY A 84 -7.36 11.77 -17.38
CA GLY A 84 -7.80 11.59 -18.75
C GLY A 84 -7.49 12.80 -19.63
N LYS A 85 -8.43 13.16 -20.49
CA LYS A 85 -8.30 14.32 -21.39
C LYS A 85 -8.18 15.68 -20.66
N ASN A 86 -8.52 15.74 -19.37
CA ASN A 86 -8.44 16.97 -18.56
C ASN A 86 -7.04 17.22 -17.97
N ILE A 87 -6.06 16.38 -18.25
CA ILE A 87 -4.68 16.53 -17.75
C ILE A 87 -4.05 17.89 -18.13
N TRP A 88 -4.49 18.50 -19.24
CA TRP A 88 -4.02 19.79 -19.67
C TRP A 88 -4.27 20.90 -18.63
N ILE A 89 -5.34 20.81 -17.82
CA ILE A 89 -5.65 21.76 -16.75
C ILE A 89 -4.55 21.74 -15.68
N LEU A 90 -4.05 20.55 -15.32
CA LEU A 90 -2.93 20.44 -14.38
C LEU A 90 -1.60 20.91 -14.99
N LYS A 91 -1.39 20.63 -16.29
CA LYS A 91 -0.17 21.05 -17.00
C LYS A 91 -0.09 22.56 -17.22
N SER A 92 -1.23 23.24 -17.41
CA SER A 92 -1.30 24.70 -17.60
C SER A 92 -1.37 25.47 -16.27
N SER A 93 -1.61 24.79 -15.16
CA SER A 93 -1.70 25.45 -13.85
C SER A 93 -0.31 25.87 -13.36
N PRO A 94 -0.18 27.02 -12.65
CA PRO A 94 1.10 27.49 -12.08
C PRO A 94 1.50 26.70 -10.82
N VAL A 95 1.26 25.37 -10.81
CA VAL A 95 1.51 24.51 -9.67
C VAL A 95 2.74 23.64 -9.95
N GLU A 96 3.62 23.56 -8.98
CA GLU A 96 4.77 22.67 -9.09
C GLU A 96 4.33 21.20 -9.21
N VAL A 97 4.95 20.46 -10.12
CA VAL A 97 4.72 19.03 -10.32
C VAL A 97 4.87 18.23 -9.03
N LYS A 98 5.85 18.59 -8.21
CA LYS A 98 6.09 17.96 -6.90
C LYS A 98 4.86 18.09 -5.98
N MET A 99 4.19 19.23 -5.98
CA MET A 99 3.01 19.45 -5.15
C MET A 99 1.82 18.58 -5.61
N ILE A 100 1.65 18.44 -6.93
CA ILE A 100 0.61 17.58 -7.52
C ILE A 100 0.86 16.11 -7.16
N LEU A 101 2.11 15.64 -7.31
CA LEU A 101 2.49 14.27 -6.97
C LEU A 101 2.29 13.99 -5.47
N ASN A 102 2.69 14.93 -4.61
CA ASN A 102 2.53 14.80 -3.17
C ASN A 102 1.05 14.74 -2.76
N ALA A 103 0.17 15.50 -3.41
CA ALA A 103 -1.27 15.42 -3.14
C ALA A 103 -1.84 14.03 -3.48
N LYS A 104 -1.43 13.44 -4.60
CA LYS A 104 -1.84 12.09 -5.01
C LYS A 104 -1.27 11.00 -4.09
N ILE A 105 -0.01 11.13 -3.68
CA ILE A 105 0.62 10.27 -2.67
C ILE A 105 -0.13 10.36 -1.34
N ALA A 106 -0.46 11.57 -0.88
CA ALA A 106 -1.16 11.79 0.37
C ALA A 106 -2.55 11.12 0.40
N VAL A 107 -3.31 11.16 -0.69
CA VAL A 107 -4.60 10.46 -0.79
C VAL A 107 -4.42 8.95 -0.61
N ASN A 108 -3.44 8.35 -1.27
CA ASN A 108 -3.16 6.92 -1.10
C ASN A 108 -2.77 6.58 0.35
N LEU A 109 -1.89 7.38 0.94
CA LEU A 109 -1.43 7.16 2.32
C LEU A 109 -2.54 7.35 3.35
N THR A 110 -3.49 8.28 3.15
CA THR A 110 -4.64 8.44 4.06
C THR A 110 -5.57 7.23 4.02
N LEU A 111 -5.77 6.63 2.86
CA LEU A 111 -6.54 5.39 2.75
C LEU A 111 -5.84 4.22 3.46
N HIS A 112 -4.52 4.09 3.23
CA HIS A 112 -3.73 3.07 3.92
C HIS A 112 -3.71 3.28 5.44
N LEU A 113 -3.65 4.53 5.90
CA LEU A 113 -3.65 4.87 7.33
C LEU A 113 -4.90 4.36 8.05
N ILE A 114 -6.06 4.43 7.41
CA ILE A 114 -7.33 3.96 8.00
C ILE A 114 -7.25 2.44 8.25
N GLY A 115 -6.93 1.65 7.23
CA GLY A 115 -6.81 0.19 7.38
C GLY A 115 -5.68 -0.22 8.33
N TYR A 116 -4.55 0.49 8.24
CA TYR A 116 -3.40 0.27 9.11
C TYR A 116 -3.73 0.49 10.60
N MET A 117 -4.33 1.63 10.95
CA MET A 117 -4.65 1.96 12.36
C MET A 117 -5.62 0.94 12.96
N ILE A 118 -6.67 0.56 12.23
CA ILE A 118 -7.62 -0.46 12.68
C ILE A 118 -6.91 -1.79 12.90
N SER A 119 -6.13 -2.23 11.93
CA SER A 119 -5.49 -3.56 11.99
C SER A 119 -4.42 -3.66 13.05
N VAL A 120 -3.52 -2.68 13.14
CA VAL A 120 -2.48 -2.67 14.17
C VAL A 120 -3.09 -2.67 15.58
N SER A 121 -4.12 -1.86 15.81
CA SER A 121 -4.82 -1.83 17.10
C SER A 121 -5.42 -3.18 17.45
N VAL A 122 -6.07 -3.84 16.50
CA VAL A 122 -6.69 -5.15 16.71
C VAL A 122 -5.64 -6.23 17.00
N PHE A 123 -4.57 -6.28 16.22
CA PHE A 123 -3.52 -7.28 16.42
C PHE A 123 -2.79 -7.07 17.75
N MET A 124 -2.53 -5.83 18.17
CA MET A 124 -1.95 -5.51 19.48
C MET A 124 -2.85 -5.91 20.66
N LEU A 125 -4.17 -5.85 20.50
CA LEU A 125 -5.12 -6.22 21.53
C LEU A 125 -5.31 -7.75 21.67
N LYS A 126 -5.09 -8.49 20.59
CA LYS A 126 -5.41 -9.92 20.49
C LYS A 126 -4.21 -10.85 20.63
N LEU A 127 -3.03 -10.40 20.30
CA LEU A 127 -1.82 -11.21 20.28
C LEU A 127 -0.87 -10.78 21.39
N ASP A 128 -0.30 -11.75 22.09
CA ASP A 128 0.78 -11.53 23.06
C ASP A 128 2.09 -11.38 22.30
N MET A 129 2.52 -10.14 22.09
CA MET A 129 3.67 -9.81 21.26
C MET A 129 4.88 -9.37 22.07
N ASN A 130 6.05 -9.85 21.70
CA ASN A 130 7.32 -9.33 22.18
C ASN A 130 7.59 -7.91 21.62
N PRO A 131 8.39 -7.06 22.31
CA PRO A 131 8.68 -5.68 21.84
C PRO A 131 9.19 -5.60 20.40
N ILE A 132 9.97 -6.58 19.95
CA ILE A 132 10.50 -6.64 18.56
C ILE A 132 9.37 -6.94 17.57
N GLN A 133 8.42 -7.82 17.91
CA GLN A 133 7.26 -8.11 17.09
C GLN A 133 6.34 -6.89 16.97
N VAL A 134 6.13 -6.16 18.06
CA VAL A 134 5.38 -4.89 18.07
C VAL A 134 6.05 -3.86 17.16
N MET A 135 7.37 -3.72 17.25
CA MET A 135 8.12 -2.82 16.38
C MET A 135 7.95 -3.17 14.91
N ASN A 136 8.03 -4.45 14.55
CA ASN A 136 7.82 -4.91 13.17
C ASN A 136 6.38 -4.71 12.72
N LEU A 137 5.39 -4.96 13.57
CA LEU A 137 3.97 -4.73 13.28
C LEU A 137 3.68 -3.27 12.91
N VAL A 138 4.39 -2.34 13.56
CA VAL A 138 4.24 -0.90 13.30
C VAL A 138 5.05 -0.46 12.08
N ILE A 139 6.34 -0.79 12.02
CA ILE A 139 7.25 -0.21 11.02
C ILE A 139 7.09 -0.85 9.64
N VAL A 140 7.00 -2.18 9.57
CA VAL A 140 7.02 -2.89 8.28
C VAL A 140 5.87 -2.48 7.36
N PRO A 141 4.59 -2.44 7.80
CA PRO A 141 3.49 -2.02 6.92
C PRO A 141 3.61 -0.57 6.44
N ILE A 142 4.17 0.33 7.25
CA ILE A 142 4.42 1.73 6.83
C ILE A 142 5.44 1.77 5.69
N CYS A 143 6.53 1.00 5.79
CA CYS A 143 7.56 0.93 4.75
C CYS A 143 6.98 0.40 3.43
N TYR A 144 6.18 -0.66 3.48
CA TYR A 144 5.50 -1.21 2.31
C TYR A 144 4.47 -0.24 1.72
N SER A 145 3.70 0.43 2.56
CA SER A 145 2.73 1.44 2.13
C SER A 145 3.40 2.59 1.38
N LEU A 146 4.50 3.11 1.90
CA LEU A 146 5.29 4.16 1.25
C LEU A 146 5.89 3.66 -0.07
N PHE A 147 6.48 2.46 -0.07
CA PHE A 147 7.08 1.85 -1.23
C PHE A 147 6.08 1.69 -2.37
N ILE A 148 4.95 1.02 -2.12
CA ILE A 148 3.98 0.74 -3.17
C ILE A 148 3.33 2.03 -3.71
N THR A 149 3.10 3.02 -2.85
CA THR A 149 2.54 4.32 -3.24
C THR A 149 3.48 5.06 -4.19
N VAL A 150 4.77 5.14 -3.85
CA VAL A 150 5.76 5.87 -4.65
C VAL A 150 6.07 5.14 -5.96
N ILE A 151 6.18 3.82 -5.95
CA ILE A 151 6.34 3.02 -7.17
C ILE A 151 5.11 3.15 -8.07
N GLY A 152 3.91 3.06 -7.50
CA GLY A 152 2.67 3.19 -8.27
C GLY A 152 2.57 4.52 -9.01
N ILE A 153 2.80 5.64 -8.32
CA ILE A 153 2.75 6.95 -8.96
C ILE A 153 3.90 7.16 -9.94
N ALA A 154 5.09 6.61 -9.67
CA ALA A 154 6.23 6.68 -10.58
C ALA A 154 5.95 5.97 -11.91
N LEU A 155 5.37 4.78 -11.85
CA LEU A 155 4.96 4.02 -13.02
C LEU A 155 3.83 4.71 -13.77
N ASN A 156 2.84 5.26 -13.06
CA ASN A 156 1.73 5.98 -13.68
C ASN A 156 2.19 7.29 -14.33
N LYS A 157 3.20 7.96 -13.76
CA LYS A 157 3.83 9.14 -14.40
C LYS A 157 4.62 8.76 -15.65
N LYS A 158 5.27 7.59 -15.67
CA LYS A 158 6.11 7.13 -16.79
C LYS A 158 5.28 6.56 -17.94
N TYR A 159 4.16 5.90 -17.63
CA TYR A 159 3.29 5.22 -18.59
C TYR A 159 1.82 5.63 -18.39
N PRO A 160 1.48 6.91 -18.51
CA PRO A 160 0.11 7.36 -18.34
C PRO A 160 -0.77 6.92 -19.52
N ASN A 161 -2.02 6.59 -19.23
CA ASN A 161 -3.04 6.40 -20.25
C ASN A 161 -4.11 7.49 -20.07
N TYR A 162 -4.24 8.38 -21.03
CA TYR A 162 -5.21 9.49 -20.98
C TYR A 162 -6.42 9.28 -21.89
N ASP A 163 -6.32 8.37 -22.87
CA ASP A 163 -7.37 8.04 -23.81
C ASP A 163 -8.02 6.71 -23.42
N TRP A 164 -8.99 6.82 -22.50
CA TRP A 164 -9.76 5.68 -22.03
C TRP A 164 -11.26 5.97 -22.13
N ASP A 165 -12.02 4.93 -22.47
CA ASP A 165 -13.48 5.00 -22.60
C ASP A 165 -14.18 4.70 -21.26
N SER A 166 -13.52 3.96 -20.37
CA SER A 166 -14.04 3.66 -19.04
C SER A 166 -12.94 3.72 -17.97
N GLU A 167 -13.27 4.22 -16.77
CA GLU A 167 -12.37 4.27 -15.62
C GLU A 167 -11.86 2.88 -15.22
N MET A 168 -12.64 1.82 -15.48
CA MET A 168 -12.27 0.45 -15.17
C MET A 168 -10.98 0.03 -15.87
N ILE A 169 -10.77 0.43 -17.14
CA ILE A 169 -9.56 0.12 -17.91
C ILE A 169 -8.33 0.71 -17.21
N VAL A 170 -8.43 1.94 -16.71
CA VAL A 170 -7.32 2.64 -16.04
C VAL A 170 -7.03 2.07 -14.67
N VAL A 171 -8.07 1.80 -13.88
CA VAL A 171 -7.92 1.39 -12.47
C VAL A 171 -7.55 -0.08 -12.33
N LYS A 172 -7.93 -0.94 -13.27
CA LYS A 172 -7.74 -2.39 -13.17
C LYS A 172 -6.75 -2.97 -14.19
N GLN A 173 -6.75 -2.47 -15.42
CA GLN A 173 -6.06 -3.11 -16.54
C GLN A 173 -4.88 -2.27 -17.09
N SER A 174 -4.61 -1.10 -16.53
CA SER A 174 -3.51 -0.27 -17.00
C SER A 174 -2.16 -0.88 -16.62
N LEU A 175 -1.17 -0.69 -17.50
CA LEU A 175 0.20 -1.16 -17.29
C LEU A 175 0.78 -0.71 -15.94
N PRO A 176 0.63 0.56 -15.50
CA PRO A 176 1.13 0.98 -14.18
C PRO A 176 0.53 0.16 -13.03
N VAL A 177 -0.78 -0.12 -13.07
CA VAL A 177 -1.46 -0.86 -12.01
C VAL A 177 -0.97 -2.31 -11.95
N ILE A 178 -0.90 -2.99 -13.10
CA ILE A 178 -0.44 -4.39 -13.17
C ILE A 178 1.01 -4.51 -12.71
N VAL A 179 1.90 -3.66 -13.22
CA VAL A 179 3.32 -3.69 -12.86
C VAL A 179 3.53 -3.34 -11.38
N THR A 180 2.79 -2.36 -10.85
CA THR A 180 2.83 -2.04 -9.41
C THR A 180 2.41 -3.25 -8.58
N GLY A 181 1.34 -3.95 -8.96
CA GLY A 181 0.89 -5.16 -8.29
C GLY A 181 1.96 -6.26 -8.30
N ILE A 182 2.60 -6.53 -9.44
CA ILE A 182 3.68 -7.51 -9.56
C ILE A 182 4.87 -7.14 -8.67
N ILE A 183 5.30 -5.87 -8.68
CA ILE A 183 6.40 -5.40 -7.82
C ILE A 183 6.03 -5.54 -6.33
N GLY A 184 4.79 -5.22 -5.96
CA GLY A 184 4.28 -5.41 -4.60
C GLY A 184 4.31 -6.89 -4.18
N MET A 185 3.86 -7.80 -5.04
CA MET A 185 3.93 -9.25 -4.79
C MET A 185 5.36 -9.75 -4.62
N ILE A 186 6.29 -9.34 -5.48
CA ILE A 186 7.70 -9.71 -5.36
C ILE A 186 8.27 -9.21 -4.03
N ALA A 187 8.00 -7.96 -3.65
CA ALA A 187 8.47 -7.39 -2.39
C ALA A 187 7.93 -8.16 -1.17
N LEU A 188 6.70 -8.69 -1.23
CA LEU A 188 6.08 -9.47 -0.16
C LEU A 188 6.61 -10.90 -0.07
N ILE A 189 6.87 -11.53 -1.21
CA ILE A 189 7.39 -12.89 -1.27
C ILE A 189 8.87 -12.93 -0.86
N THR A 190 9.62 -11.88 -1.13
CA THR A 190 11.06 -11.81 -0.82
C THR A 190 11.41 -12.17 0.63
N PRO A 191 10.79 -11.62 1.69
CA PRO A 191 11.15 -11.98 3.07
C PRO A 191 10.78 -13.43 3.41
N LEU A 192 9.71 -13.98 2.84
CA LEU A 192 9.31 -15.37 3.03
C LEU A 192 10.30 -16.32 2.37
N LEU A 193 10.74 -16.01 1.16
CA LEU A 193 11.76 -16.81 0.44
C LEU A 193 13.11 -16.77 1.15
N LEU A 194 13.54 -15.61 1.63
CA LEU A 194 14.81 -15.48 2.35
C LEU A 194 14.79 -16.24 3.68
N ASN A 195 13.66 -16.21 4.41
CA ASN A 195 13.48 -17.01 5.61
C ASN A 195 13.58 -18.52 5.29
N TRP A 196 12.91 -18.96 4.22
CA TRP A 196 12.90 -20.39 3.83
C TRP A 196 14.26 -20.88 3.30
N LEU A 197 14.95 -20.08 2.47
CA LEU A 197 16.23 -20.49 1.85
C LEU A 197 17.39 -20.48 2.82
N PHE A 198 17.44 -19.47 3.72
CA PHE A 198 18.58 -19.24 4.59
C PHE A 198 18.35 -19.59 6.06
N ASN A 199 17.12 -20.03 6.41
CA ASN A 199 16.70 -20.32 7.79
C ASN A 199 16.95 -19.15 8.76
N ILE A 200 16.92 -17.90 8.25
CA ILE A 200 17.05 -16.70 9.08
C ILE A 200 15.69 -16.37 9.71
N PRO A 201 15.61 -16.03 11.01
CA PRO A 201 14.35 -15.65 11.63
C PRO A 201 13.63 -14.54 10.85
N ILE A 202 12.36 -14.75 10.53
CA ILE A 202 11.56 -13.84 9.69
C ILE A 202 11.55 -12.40 10.23
N ILE A 203 11.64 -12.23 11.53
CA ILE A 203 11.68 -10.94 12.22
C ILE A 203 12.83 -10.06 11.69
N PHE A 204 14.05 -10.62 11.61
CA PHE A 204 15.23 -9.91 11.11
C PHE A 204 15.17 -9.66 9.61
N VAL A 205 14.67 -10.64 8.86
CA VAL A 205 14.51 -10.49 7.40
C VAL A 205 13.55 -9.33 7.08
N LEU A 206 12.44 -9.23 7.80
CA LEU A 206 11.48 -8.14 7.61
C LEU A 206 12.09 -6.76 7.88
N GLN A 207 12.95 -6.65 8.90
CA GLN A 207 13.65 -5.39 9.20
C GLN A 207 14.61 -5.00 8.07
N VAL A 208 15.43 -5.93 7.61
CA VAL A 208 16.38 -5.66 6.51
C VAL A 208 15.64 -5.29 5.22
N VAL A 209 14.61 -6.07 4.85
CA VAL A 209 13.82 -5.79 3.65
C VAL A 209 13.12 -4.44 3.75
N SER A 210 12.54 -4.08 4.89
CA SER A 210 11.89 -2.78 5.06
C SER A 210 12.85 -1.59 4.91
N VAL A 211 14.09 -1.71 5.39
CA VAL A 211 15.14 -0.68 5.18
C VAL A 211 15.48 -0.56 3.69
N VAL A 212 15.66 -1.68 3.00
CA VAL A 212 15.95 -1.69 1.55
C VAL A 212 14.78 -1.03 0.77
N LEU A 213 13.53 -1.37 1.10
CA LEU A 213 12.36 -0.76 0.47
C LEU A 213 12.32 0.77 0.69
N LEU A 214 12.67 1.26 1.88
CA LEU A 214 12.73 2.70 2.15
C LEU A 214 13.81 3.39 1.31
N ILE A 215 14.99 2.80 1.17
CA ILE A 215 16.08 3.35 0.34
C ILE A 215 15.62 3.44 -1.12
N ILE A 216 15.00 2.39 -1.66
CA ILE A 216 14.46 2.39 -3.02
C ILE A 216 13.37 3.45 -3.16
N THR A 217 12.46 3.55 -2.20
CA THR A 217 11.37 4.54 -2.18
C THR A 217 11.91 5.96 -2.27
N MET A 218 12.92 6.27 -1.46
CA MET A 218 13.55 7.60 -1.45
C MET A 218 14.22 7.91 -2.79
N GLY A 219 14.97 6.96 -3.34
CA GLY A 219 15.63 7.11 -4.66
C GLY A 219 14.63 7.36 -5.79
N VAL A 220 13.55 6.58 -5.83
CA VAL A 220 12.48 6.75 -6.84
C VAL A 220 11.76 8.09 -6.65
N TYR A 221 11.41 8.45 -5.41
CA TYR A 221 10.74 9.72 -5.13
C TYR A 221 11.58 10.94 -5.56
N LEU A 222 12.87 10.95 -5.25
CA LEU A 222 13.78 12.03 -5.67
C LEU A 222 13.88 12.12 -7.21
N THR A 223 13.82 11.00 -7.90
CA THR A 223 13.88 10.96 -9.37
C THR A 223 12.61 11.52 -10.00
N ILE A 224 11.42 11.13 -9.50
CA ILE A 224 10.15 11.58 -10.07
C ILE A 224 9.82 13.03 -9.72
N SER A 225 10.29 13.52 -8.56
CA SER A 225 10.02 14.89 -8.10
C SER A 225 10.81 15.94 -8.88
N LYS A 226 11.94 15.58 -9.51
CA LYS A 226 12.78 16.48 -10.32
C LYS A 226 12.33 16.59 -11.77
N LYS A 227 11.58 15.61 -12.30
CA LYS A 227 11.15 15.59 -13.70
C LYS A 227 9.82 16.31 -13.86
N ASN A 228 9.73 17.19 -14.85
CA ASN A 228 8.46 17.82 -15.22
C ASN A 228 7.45 16.79 -15.75
N PHE A 229 6.17 17.13 -15.77
CA PHE A 229 5.21 16.41 -16.59
C PHE A 229 5.58 16.66 -18.05
N ILE A 230 5.91 15.61 -18.81
CA ILE A 230 6.17 15.69 -20.25
C ILE A 230 4.88 15.96 -21.00
#